data_4b8dbbe35fd1a330e70dd634fe5f02fb
#
_entry.id   4b8dbbe35fd1a330e70dd634fe5f02fb
#
_cell.length_a   1.000
_cell.length_b   1.000
_cell.length_c   1.000
_cell.angle_alpha   90.00
_cell.angle_beta   90.00
_cell.angle_gamma   90.00
#
_symmetry.space_group_name_H-M   'P 1'
#
loop_
_entity.id
_entity.type
_entity.pdbx_description
1 polymer ?
#
loop_
_entity_poly.entity_id
_entity_poly.type
_entity_poly.pdbx_seq_one_letter_code
_entity_poly.pdbx_strand_id
1 'polypeptide(L)'
;MKRTKILCSVLAATMLLQVQPVYAAQKPLQEEIHLQKENLQEAVDQNGTNQNGADQNSANQNSTDQNSTDQNGTNQNGTDQDGMNSDDAEQPVPIPSKITGLRTTSQTQTKVKIEWNACENAATYTIYRKQGSGAYHELATAEKPSYTDKKIKEGKNYHYKIVAYNTLNQEGEAATIAFSNAAIVKIASQKYTYAQMKQQMKMLKNKYSDYCEMTEIGSSVKGHSLYDFTIGSPDADSSVLVVGTLHARECICAAVLMQEIEYYLSNYNCMIGGMKPADVLENTQIHYVVMANPDGVEISQKSYARWKSNARGVDLNRNFPIKKFVSGGTKGAEGYSGKKALSEPESRAIAALTVKLKTKQKLQGVINYHAMGRIIYGSCSSKKIAKDTKTMYQIAKRETNYIAAPESSKTKSPGGQYREYVMYLLGIPSITIEVGKTWAPCSYYEYKTEFLKNKNVVLKITKAIS
;
A
#
# COMPACT_ATOMS: atom_id res chain seq x y z
N MET A 1 -20.91 -7.56 79.80
CA MET A 1 -21.90 -8.55 80.26
C MET A 1 -23.12 -8.47 79.38
N LYS A 2 -23.70 -9.61 79.07
CA LYS A 2 -24.87 -9.89 78.22
C LYS A 2 -24.67 -9.72 76.69
N ARG A 3 -24.44 -10.88 76.07
CA ARG A 3 -24.55 -11.16 74.63
C ARG A 3 -26.02 -11.25 74.25
N THR A 4 -26.43 -10.62 73.17
CA THR A 4 -27.70 -10.88 72.50
C THR A 4 -27.45 -11.44 71.15
N LYS A 5 -27.82 -12.69 70.93
CA LYS A 5 -27.81 -13.35 69.60
C LYS A 5 -29.09 -12.94 68.90
N ILE A 6 -28.95 -12.49 67.65
CA ILE A 6 -30.09 -12.36 66.74
C ILE A 6 -29.97 -13.48 65.70
N LEU A 7 -31.00 -14.32 65.66
CA LEU A 7 -31.25 -15.39 64.72
C LEU A 7 -31.79 -14.77 63.41
N CYS A 8 -31.12 -14.99 62.28
CA CYS A 8 -31.73 -14.73 60.96
C CYS A 8 -32.10 -16.06 60.31
N SER A 9 -33.39 -16.25 60.14
CA SER A 9 -34.04 -17.37 59.48
C SER A 9 -33.87 -17.19 57.95
N VAL A 10 -33.30 -18.20 57.27
CA VAL A 10 -33.21 -18.31 55.82
C VAL A 10 -34.50 -18.92 55.30
N LEU A 11 -35.25 -18.17 54.51
CA LEU A 11 -36.30 -18.69 53.61
C LEU A 11 -35.67 -19.04 52.27
N ALA A 12 -35.59 -20.33 51.96
CA ALA A 12 -35.27 -20.83 50.65
C ALA A 12 -36.52 -20.82 49.77
N ALA A 13 -36.57 -19.92 48.80
CA ALA A 13 -37.54 -19.97 47.71
C ALA A 13 -36.90 -20.67 46.51
N THR A 14 -37.31 -21.91 46.27
CA THR A 14 -37.01 -22.69 45.05
C THR A 14 -37.82 -22.12 43.88
N MET A 15 -37.18 -21.38 42.99
CA MET A 15 -37.73 -21.10 41.65
C MET A 15 -37.21 -22.15 40.67
N LEU A 16 -38.10 -23.04 40.24
CA LEU A 16 -37.92 -23.84 39.04
C LEU A 16 -37.96 -22.91 37.81
N LEU A 17 -36.82 -22.63 37.21
CA LEU A 17 -36.73 -22.04 35.86
C LEU A 17 -36.81 -23.18 34.85
N GLN A 18 -37.93 -23.27 34.15
CA GLN A 18 -38.09 -24.10 32.95
C GLN A 18 -37.11 -23.65 31.88
N VAL A 19 -36.27 -24.56 31.43
CA VAL A 19 -35.40 -24.39 30.25
C VAL A 19 -36.28 -24.50 29.04
N GLN A 20 -36.60 -23.37 28.42
CA GLN A 20 -37.17 -23.31 27.06
C GLN A 20 -36.05 -23.48 26.03
N PRO A 21 -36.27 -24.17 24.93
CA PRO A 21 -35.21 -24.49 24.00
C PRO A 21 -34.77 -23.26 23.14
N VAL A 22 -33.46 -23.13 22.98
CA VAL A 22 -32.68 -22.06 22.33
C VAL A 22 -32.97 -21.90 20.81
N TYR A 23 -33.97 -22.58 20.24
CA TYR A 23 -34.22 -22.54 18.78
C TYR A 23 -34.98 -21.32 18.26
N ALA A 24 -35.61 -20.52 19.12
CA ALA A 24 -36.39 -19.35 18.66
C ALA A 24 -35.59 -18.06 18.50
N ALA A 25 -34.30 -18.02 18.88
CA ALA A 25 -33.48 -16.80 18.86
C ALA A 25 -32.55 -16.68 17.63
N GLN A 26 -32.58 -17.65 16.71
CA GLN A 26 -31.69 -17.61 15.52
C GLN A 26 -32.25 -16.89 14.31
N LYS A 27 -33.57 -16.77 14.17
CA LYS A 27 -34.21 -16.08 13.03
C LYS A 27 -33.94 -14.57 13.01
N PRO A 28 -34.08 -13.82 14.11
CA PRO A 28 -33.82 -12.37 14.10
C PRO A 28 -32.37 -12.02 13.79
N LEU A 29 -31.44 -12.88 14.18
CA LEU A 29 -30.01 -12.63 13.96
C LEU A 29 -29.58 -12.83 12.51
N GLN A 30 -30.21 -13.76 11.80
CA GLN A 30 -29.95 -13.97 10.38
C GLN A 30 -30.56 -12.85 9.52
N GLU A 31 -31.73 -12.34 9.86
CA GLU A 31 -32.36 -11.21 9.21
C GLU A 31 -31.56 -9.92 9.42
N GLU A 32 -31.07 -9.66 10.63
CA GLU A 32 -30.22 -8.50 10.92
C GLU A 32 -28.86 -8.57 10.20
N ILE A 33 -28.28 -9.76 10.07
CA ILE A 33 -27.05 -9.99 9.28
C ILE A 33 -27.35 -9.83 7.77
N HIS A 34 -28.52 -10.22 7.29
CA HIS A 34 -28.94 -10.06 5.91
C HIS A 34 -29.17 -8.59 5.58
N LEU A 35 -29.90 -7.85 6.39
CA LEU A 35 -30.09 -6.40 6.26
C LEU A 35 -28.77 -5.62 6.32
N GLN A 36 -27.82 -6.06 7.14
CA GLN A 36 -26.49 -5.44 7.22
C GLN A 36 -25.65 -5.75 5.97
N LYS A 37 -25.86 -6.90 5.33
CA LYS A 37 -25.21 -7.23 4.04
C LYS A 37 -25.83 -6.42 2.89
N GLU A 38 -27.13 -6.22 2.88
CA GLU A 38 -27.82 -5.37 1.89
C GLU A 38 -27.38 -3.91 2.01
N ASN A 39 -27.32 -3.35 3.21
CA ASN A 39 -26.77 -2.01 3.46
C ASN A 39 -25.30 -1.86 3.08
N LEU A 40 -24.52 -2.94 3.15
CA LEU A 40 -23.12 -2.97 2.69
C LEU A 40 -23.07 -3.04 1.15
N GLN A 41 -23.95 -3.79 0.53
CA GLN A 41 -24.05 -3.87 -0.93
C GLN A 41 -24.49 -2.52 -1.52
N GLU A 42 -25.50 -1.86 -0.94
CA GLU A 42 -25.89 -0.50 -1.33
C GLU A 42 -24.73 0.51 -1.17
N ALA A 43 -23.90 0.37 -0.14
CA ALA A 43 -22.74 1.23 0.06
C ALA A 43 -21.63 0.98 -0.99
N VAL A 44 -21.51 -0.26 -1.49
CA VAL A 44 -20.62 -0.62 -2.59
C VAL A 44 -21.15 -0.06 -3.91
N ASP A 45 -22.44 -0.19 -4.15
CA ASP A 45 -23.10 0.25 -5.38
C ASP A 45 -23.16 1.78 -5.48
N GLN A 46 -23.37 2.50 -4.38
CA GLN A 46 -23.32 3.96 -4.32
C GLN A 46 -21.91 4.54 -4.55
N ASN A 47 -20.84 3.82 -4.20
CA ASN A 47 -19.48 4.22 -4.50
C ASN A 47 -19.03 3.84 -5.93
N GLY A 48 -19.70 2.88 -6.56
CA GLY A 48 -19.42 2.43 -7.94
C GLY A 48 -19.98 3.36 -9.03
N THR A 49 -20.98 4.18 -8.72
CA THR A 49 -21.67 5.02 -9.70
C THR A 49 -21.02 6.40 -9.95
N ASN A 50 -19.96 6.76 -9.23
CA ASN A 50 -19.28 8.05 -9.42
C ASN A 50 -18.03 7.99 -10.34
N GLN A 51 -17.88 6.93 -11.14
CA GLN A 51 -16.81 6.84 -12.14
C GLN A 51 -17.35 6.61 -13.54
N ASN A 52 -18.22 7.50 -14.02
CA ASN A 52 -18.45 7.65 -15.46
C ASN A 52 -18.91 9.08 -15.74
N GLY A 53 -18.00 9.88 -16.21
CA GLY A 53 -18.27 11.22 -16.72
C GLY A 53 -17.09 11.77 -17.50
N ALA A 54 -17.26 11.78 -18.83
CA ALA A 54 -16.52 12.51 -19.85
C ALA A 54 -15.08 12.00 -20.16
N ASP A 55 -14.77 11.47 -21.36
CA ASP A 55 -14.75 12.24 -22.60
C ASP A 55 -14.94 11.34 -23.83
N GLN A 56 -15.93 11.64 -24.62
CA GLN A 56 -16.01 11.29 -26.03
C GLN A 56 -15.64 12.52 -26.85
N ASN A 57 -14.69 12.38 -27.73
CA ASN A 57 -14.55 12.99 -29.08
C ASN A 57 -13.12 12.75 -29.56
N SER A 58 -12.81 12.33 -30.75
CA SER A 58 -13.52 12.28 -32.02
C SER A 58 -12.81 11.27 -32.89
N ALA A 59 -13.59 10.55 -33.65
CA ALA A 59 -13.15 9.82 -34.82
C ALA A 59 -12.68 10.76 -35.93
N ASN A 60 -11.68 10.36 -36.67
CA ASN A 60 -11.75 10.58 -38.12
C ASN A 60 -11.01 9.49 -38.88
N GLN A 61 -11.75 8.90 -39.78
CA GLN A 61 -11.40 7.95 -40.81
C GLN A 61 -10.64 8.66 -41.96
N ASN A 62 -9.77 7.92 -42.62
CA ASN A 62 -9.73 7.69 -44.06
C ASN A 62 -8.53 6.79 -44.34
N SER A 63 -8.70 5.59 -44.75
CA SER A 63 -9.13 4.90 -45.98
C SER A 63 -8.36 5.26 -47.21
N THR A 64 -7.95 4.15 -47.83
CA THR A 64 -7.77 3.87 -49.25
C THR A 64 -6.47 4.39 -49.89
N ASP A 65 -5.82 3.72 -50.80
CA ASP A 65 -6.00 2.47 -51.54
C ASP A 65 -4.65 2.12 -52.19
N GLN A 66 -4.39 0.85 -52.29
CA GLN A 66 -4.09 0.02 -53.46
C GLN A 66 -3.34 0.64 -54.67
N ASN A 67 -2.29 0.03 -55.13
CA ASN A 67 -2.18 -0.87 -56.32
C ASN A 67 -0.70 -0.98 -56.72
N SER A 68 -0.15 -2.14 -56.73
CA SER A 68 0.03 -3.20 -57.77
C SER A 68 0.54 -2.72 -59.13
N THR A 69 1.43 -3.50 -59.57
CA THR A 69 1.75 -4.13 -60.83
C THR A 69 3.10 -3.72 -61.43
N ASP A 70 3.90 -4.68 -61.47
CA ASP A 70 4.28 -5.58 -62.60
C ASP A 70 5.21 -5.05 -63.66
N GLN A 71 6.15 -5.87 -63.81
CA GLN A 71 6.69 -6.52 -65.03
C GLN A 71 7.91 -5.93 -65.76
N ASN A 72 8.87 -6.82 -65.77
CA ASN A 72 9.49 -7.46 -66.91
C ASN A 72 10.50 -6.69 -67.75
N GLY A 73 11.60 -7.38 -67.98
CA GLY A 73 12.14 -7.47 -69.31
C GLY A 73 13.66 -7.55 -69.42
N THR A 74 14.16 -8.72 -69.30
CA THR A 74 15.10 -9.46 -70.14
C THR A 74 16.24 -8.73 -70.93
N ASN A 75 17.37 -9.40 -70.77
CA ASN A 75 18.36 -9.81 -71.79
C ASN A 75 19.63 -8.97 -72.03
N GLN A 76 20.68 -9.59 -71.73
CA GLN A 76 21.69 -10.39 -72.48
C GLN A 76 22.96 -9.66 -72.88
N ASN A 77 24.02 -10.44 -72.64
CA ASN A 77 25.32 -10.51 -73.32
C ASN A 77 26.33 -9.38 -73.04
N GLY A 78 27.38 -9.68 -72.42
CA GLY A 78 28.48 -10.59 -72.84
C GLY A 78 29.68 -9.77 -73.16
N THR A 79 30.72 -9.96 -72.45
CA THR A 79 32.09 -10.29 -72.92
C THR A 79 33.11 -10.01 -71.84
N ASP A 80 33.96 -10.97 -71.72
CA ASP A 80 35.12 -11.01 -70.85
C ASP A 80 36.06 -9.82 -71.04
N GLN A 81 36.55 -9.28 -69.96
CA GLN A 81 37.98 -8.86 -69.94
C GLN A 81 38.47 -8.86 -68.49
N ASP A 82 39.52 -9.67 -68.33
CA ASP A 82 40.41 -9.68 -67.19
C ASP A 82 40.88 -8.27 -66.82
N GLY A 83 40.70 -7.92 -65.59
CA GLY A 83 41.25 -6.74 -64.94
C GLY A 83 41.39 -6.99 -63.47
N MET A 84 42.56 -7.48 -63.03
CA MET A 84 42.98 -7.40 -61.63
C MET A 84 42.91 -5.94 -61.21
N ASN A 85 41.91 -5.60 -60.38
CA ASN A 85 41.96 -4.44 -59.55
C ASN A 85 41.80 -4.89 -58.11
N SER A 86 42.94 -4.95 -57.44
CA SER A 86 43.06 -4.94 -56.00
C SER A 86 42.65 -3.56 -55.46
N ASP A 87 41.38 -3.40 -55.22
CA ASP A 87 40.84 -2.36 -54.35
C ASP A 87 39.83 -3.04 -53.44
N ASP A 88 40.33 -3.84 -52.45
CA ASP A 88 39.65 -4.06 -51.18
C ASP A 88 39.63 -2.72 -50.43
N ALA A 89 38.85 -1.78 -50.91
CA ALA A 89 38.45 -0.61 -50.14
C ALA A 89 37.63 -1.15 -48.98
N GLU A 90 38.23 -1.30 -47.79
CA GLU A 90 37.62 -1.67 -46.55
C GLU A 90 36.35 -0.83 -46.38
N GLN A 91 35.18 -1.48 -46.44
CA GLN A 91 33.89 -0.78 -46.33
C GLN A 91 33.90 -0.01 -44.99
N PRO A 92 33.56 1.26 -44.98
CA PRO A 92 33.61 2.07 -43.79
C PRO A 92 32.67 1.44 -42.73
N VAL A 93 33.22 1.06 -41.57
CA VAL A 93 32.45 0.50 -40.44
C VAL A 93 31.46 1.60 -40.00
N PRO A 94 30.14 1.35 -40.10
CA PRO A 94 29.18 2.40 -39.80
C PRO A 94 29.20 2.77 -38.32
N ILE A 95 28.95 4.03 -38.01
CA ILE A 95 28.83 4.51 -36.64
C ILE A 95 27.59 3.91 -35.94
N PRO A 96 27.59 3.74 -34.59
CA PRO A 96 26.44 3.21 -33.88
C PRO A 96 25.20 4.08 -34.07
N SER A 97 24.04 3.40 -34.16
CA SER A 97 22.77 4.08 -34.19
C SER A 97 22.48 4.78 -32.83
N LYS A 98 21.56 5.74 -32.86
CA LYS A 98 21.14 6.47 -31.65
C LYS A 98 20.63 5.53 -30.55
N ILE A 99 21.07 5.74 -29.32
CA ILE A 99 20.54 5.04 -28.14
C ILE A 99 19.08 5.44 -27.91
N THR A 100 18.21 4.44 -27.84
CA THR A 100 16.77 4.60 -27.54
C THR A 100 16.37 3.78 -26.32
N GLY A 101 15.19 4.03 -25.74
CA GLY A 101 14.66 3.24 -24.63
C GLY A 101 15.48 3.34 -23.32
N LEU A 102 16.28 4.40 -23.16
CA LEU A 102 17.08 4.60 -21.94
C LEU A 102 16.17 4.82 -20.74
N ARG A 103 16.26 3.91 -19.74
CA ARG A 103 15.40 3.89 -18.56
C ARG A 103 16.13 3.34 -17.35
N THR A 104 15.59 3.62 -16.16
CA THR A 104 15.98 2.95 -14.93
C THR A 104 14.98 1.82 -14.64
N THR A 105 15.45 0.59 -14.42
CA THR A 105 14.60 -0.62 -14.29
C THR A 105 14.58 -1.22 -12.89
N SER A 106 15.54 -0.90 -12.04
CA SER A 106 15.50 -1.25 -10.62
C SER A 106 16.29 -0.25 -9.81
N GLN A 107 15.83 0.01 -8.60
CA GLN A 107 16.43 0.98 -7.69
C GLN A 107 16.43 0.49 -6.26
N THR A 108 17.53 0.77 -5.55
CA THR A 108 17.61 0.73 -4.09
C THR A 108 18.25 2.02 -3.58
N GLN A 109 18.39 2.17 -2.27
CA GLN A 109 19.13 3.30 -1.69
C GLN A 109 20.60 3.37 -2.12
N THR A 110 21.19 2.25 -2.58
CA THR A 110 22.63 2.17 -2.90
C THR A 110 22.93 1.69 -4.33
N LYS A 111 21.89 1.29 -5.09
CA LYS A 111 22.04 0.73 -6.43
C LYS A 111 20.94 1.25 -7.35
N VAL A 112 21.29 1.45 -8.62
CA VAL A 112 20.34 1.70 -9.72
C VAL A 112 20.77 0.89 -10.94
N LYS A 113 19.82 0.19 -11.58
CA LYS A 113 20.04 -0.46 -12.85
C LYS A 113 19.51 0.43 -13.98
N ILE A 114 20.33 0.64 -15.00
CA ILE A 114 20.03 1.43 -16.18
C ILE A 114 20.04 0.47 -17.35
N GLU A 115 19.04 0.56 -18.22
CA GLU A 115 18.90 -0.24 -19.42
C GLU A 115 18.54 0.66 -20.60
N TRP A 116 18.92 0.22 -21.79
CA TRP A 116 18.58 0.87 -23.06
C TRP A 116 18.38 -0.21 -24.13
N ASN A 117 17.90 0.18 -25.31
CA ASN A 117 17.78 -0.74 -26.44
C ASN A 117 19.17 -0.93 -27.06
N ALA A 118 19.45 -2.14 -27.52
CA ALA A 118 20.68 -2.40 -28.28
C ALA A 118 20.74 -1.48 -29.51
N CYS A 119 21.90 -0.92 -29.79
CA CYS A 119 22.15 -0.09 -30.96
C CYS A 119 22.78 -0.92 -32.08
N GLU A 120 22.33 -0.72 -33.31
CA GLU A 120 23.02 -1.27 -34.46
C GLU A 120 24.44 -0.72 -34.52
N ASN A 121 25.38 -1.56 -34.95
CA ASN A 121 26.82 -1.27 -35.09
C ASN A 121 27.52 -0.91 -33.75
N ALA A 122 26.90 -1.11 -32.60
CA ALA A 122 27.56 -0.91 -31.33
C ALA A 122 28.32 -2.16 -30.90
N ALA A 123 29.61 -2.03 -30.66
CA ALA A 123 30.45 -3.06 -30.02
C ALA A 123 30.47 -2.90 -28.51
N THR A 124 30.52 -1.68 -27.99
CA THR A 124 30.56 -1.36 -26.58
C THR A 124 29.77 -0.10 -26.26
N TYR A 125 29.50 0.10 -24.98
CA TYR A 125 28.84 1.28 -24.40
C TYR A 125 29.68 1.83 -23.26
N THR A 126 29.98 3.13 -23.28
CA THR A 126 30.60 3.80 -22.13
C THR A 126 29.55 4.55 -21.36
N ILE A 127 29.53 4.30 -20.04
CA ILE A 127 28.59 4.87 -19.10
C ILE A 127 29.30 5.95 -18.29
N TYR A 128 28.80 7.16 -18.36
CA TYR A 128 29.26 8.31 -17.57
C TYR A 128 28.23 8.67 -16.52
N ARG A 129 28.68 9.14 -15.37
CA ARG A 129 27.83 9.65 -14.29
C ARG A 129 28.31 11.02 -13.82
N LYS A 130 27.36 11.91 -13.52
CA LYS A 130 27.59 13.10 -12.71
C LYS A 130 26.61 13.13 -11.52
N GLN A 131 27.02 13.78 -10.43
CA GLN A 131 26.20 14.04 -9.27
C GLN A 131 25.82 15.52 -9.22
N GLY A 132 24.50 15.80 -9.21
CA GLY A 132 24.00 17.19 -9.22
C GLY A 132 24.48 17.97 -10.45
N SER A 133 25.05 19.16 -10.23
CA SER A 133 25.62 20.04 -11.25
C SER A 133 27.08 19.73 -11.62
N GLY A 134 27.70 18.70 -11.05
CA GLY A 134 29.09 18.32 -11.33
C GLY A 134 29.36 17.89 -12.76
N ALA A 135 30.62 17.65 -13.12
CA ALA A 135 31.03 17.12 -14.41
C ALA A 135 30.70 15.63 -14.55
N TYR A 136 30.56 15.16 -15.80
CA TYR A 136 30.48 13.74 -16.11
C TYR A 136 31.86 13.09 -15.93
N HIS A 137 31.87 11.97 -15.25
CA HIS A 137 33.04 11.09 -15.11
C HIS A 137 32.67 9.73 -15.67
N GLU A 138 33.60 9.09 -16.35
CA GLU A 138 33.43 7.72 -16.78
C GLU A 138 33.25 6.81 -15.56
N LEU A 139 32.29 5.91 -15.67
CA LEU A 139 31.90 5.00 -14.60
C LEU A 139 32.22 3.55 -14.96
N ALA A 140 31.99 3.16 -16.19
CA ALA A 140 32.21 1.81 -16.71
C ALA A 140 32.05 1.73 -18.23
N THR A 141 32.57 0.65 -18.80
CA THR A 141 32.24 0.18 -20.15
C THR A 141 31.44 -1.11 -20.05
N ALA A 142 30.49 -1.32 -20.95
CA ALA A 142 29.62 -2.50 -21.02
C ALA A 142 29.47 -2.97 -22.47
N GLU A 143 29.45 -4.31 -22.66
CA GLU A 143 29.14 -4.93 -23.95
C GLU A 143 27.61 -5.14 -24.13
N LYS A 144 26.86 -5.18 -23.05
CA LYS A 144 25.40 -5.36 -23.05
C LYS A 144 24.69 -4.01 -22.80
N PRO A 145 23.49 -3.81 -23.33
CA PRO A 145 22.75 -2.55 -23.19
C PRO A 145 22.16 -2.39 -21.78
N SER A 146 22.97 -2.62 -20.76
CA SER A 146 22.58 -2.44 -19.35
C SER A 146 23.78 -2.22 -18.44
N TYR A 147 23.58 -1.45 -17.39
CA TYR A 147 24.58 -1.23 -16.34
C TYR A 147 23.93 -1.08 -14.96
N THR A 148 24.59 -1.60 -13.91
CA THR A 148 24.15 -1.40 -12.54
C THR A 148 25.16 -0.58 -11.75
N ASP A 149 24.82 0.67 -11.46
CA ASP A 149 25.58 1.48 -10.52
C ASP A 149 25.30 1.06 -9.07
N LYS A 150 26.32 0.57 -8.39
CA LYS A 150 26.26 0.08 -7.00
C LYS A 150 26.76 1.10 -5.97
N LYS A 151 27.06 2.35 -6.39
CA LYS A 151 27.69 3.38 -5.58
C LYS A 151 26.87 4.68 -5.49
N ILE A 152 25.53 4.59 -5.68
CA ILE A 152 24.66 5.74 -5.43
C ILE A 152 24.44 5.94 -3.93
N LYS A 153 24.16 7.18 -3.55
CA LYS A 153 23.91 7.58 -2.15
C LYS A 153 22.51 8.15 -2.03
N GLU A 154 21.84 7.84 -0.93
CA GLU A 154 20.53 8.42 -0.59
C GLU A 154 20.60 9.96 -0.58
N GLY A 155 19.54 10.60 -1.01
CA GLY A 155 19.42 12.06 -1.03
C GLY A 155 20.18 12.76 -2.16
N LYS A 156 20.80 12.02 -3.09
CA LYS A 156 21.57 12.60 -4.20
C LYS A 156 20.84 12.43 -5.52
N ASN A 157 21.06 13.41 -6.41
CA ASN A 157 20.62 13.36 -7.80
C ASN A 157 21.79 13.00 -8.69
N TYR A 158 21.55 12.12 -9.63
CA TYR A 158 22.53 11.65 -10.60
C TYR A 158 22.01 11.88 -12.03
N HIS A 159 22.97 12.09 -12.95
CA HIS A 159 22.70 12.07 -14.38
C HIS A 159 23.65 11.07 -14.98
N TYR A 160 23.12 10.19 -15.81
CA TYR A 160 23.90 9.24 -16.57
C TYR A 160 23.91 9.67 -18.04
N LYS A 161 25.05 9.53 -18.69
CA LYS A 161 25.25 9.69 -20.13
C LYS A 161 25.77 8.37 -20.66
N ILE A 162 25.16 7.82 -21.68
CA ILE A 162 25.56 6.59 -22.34
C ILE A 162 25.99 6.94 -23.74
N VAL A 163 27.14 6.41 -24.17
CA VAL A 163 27.68 6.57 -25.55
C VAL A 163 27.99 5.18 -26.10
N ALA A 164 27.48 4.86 -27.25
CA ALA A 164 27.78 3.63 -27.97
C ALA A 164 29.02 3.81 -28.86
N TYR A 165 29.87 2.80 -28.97
CA TYR A 165 31.08 2.80 -29.82
C TYR A 165 31.06 1.57 -30.74
N ASN A 166 31.49 1.74 -32.00
CA ASN A 166 31.72 0.62 -32.91
C ASN A 166 33.09 -0.03 -32.67
N THR A 167 33.46 -1.01 -33.50
CA THR A 167 34.73 -1.73 -33.38
C THR A 167 35.97 -0.86 -33.68
N LEU A 168 35.77 0.29 -34.33
CA LEU A 168 36.83 1.29 -34.63
C LEU A 168 36.87 2.42 -33.60
N ASN A 169 36.17 2.29 -32.44
CA ASN A 169 36.04 3.32 -31.42
C ASN A 169 35.43 4.64 -31.89
N GLN A 170 34.61 4.60 -32.93
CA GLN A 170 33.84 5.77 -33.36
C GLN A 170 32.56 5.83 -32.54
N GLU A 171 32.24 7.02 -32.01
CA GLU A 171 31.10 7.24 -31.13
C GLU A 171 29.80 7.53 -31.89
N GLY A 172 28.69 6.96 -31.38
CA GLY A 172 27.33 7.31 -31.75
C GLY A 172 26.77 8.47 -30.92
N GLU A 173 25.53 8.87 -31.20
CA GLU A 173 24.85 9.94 -30.47
C GLU A 173 24.60 9.53 -29.01
N ALA A 174 25.09 10.34 -28.06
CA ALA A 174 24.93 10.11 -26.65
C ALA A 174 23.46 10.27 -26.19
N ALA A 175 22.98 9.38 -25.28
CA ALA A 175 21.72 9.57 -24.59
C ALA A 175 21.94 9.88 -23.11
N THR A 176 21.03 10.63 -22.51
CA THR A 176 21.11 11.01 -21.09
C THR A 176 19.84 10.72 -20.34
N ILE A 177 19.97 10.34 -19.06
CA ILE A 177 18.85 10.17 -18.15
C ILE A 177 19.18 10.79 -16.78
N ALA A 178 18.21 11.51 -16.21
CA ALA A 178 18.30 12.02 -14.85
C ALA A 178 17.70 10.99 -13.87
N PHE A 179 18.34 10.84 -12.73
CA PHE A 179 17.91 9.92 -11.68
C PHE A 179 18.00 10.60 -10.32
N SER A 180 16.90 10.60 -9.56
CA SER A 180 16.86 11.12 -8.20
C SER A 180 16.76 9.98 -7.19
N ASN A 181 17.75 9.89 -6.29
CA ASN A 181 17.75 8.98 -5.15
C ASN A 181 17.28 9.67 -3.86
N ALA A 182 16.61 10.82 -3.98
CA ALA A 182 16.01 11.49 -2.82
C ALA A 182 14.81 10.70 -2.31
N ALA A 183 14.75 10.54 -0.97
CA ALA A 183 13.57 10.02 -0.31
C ALA A 183 12.38 10.97 -0.56
N ILE A 184 11.24 10.38 -0.92
CA ILE A 184 9.98 11.09 -1.14
C ILE A 184 9.29 11.36 0.19
N VAL A 185 9.22 10.33 1.05
CA VAL A 185 8.56 10.42 2.35
C VAL A 185 9.47 11.11 3.35
N LYS A 186 9.11 12.34 3.68
CA LYS A 186 9.82 13.17 4.65
C LYS A 186 8.90 13.46 5.82
N ILE A 187 9.26 12.93 6.97
CA ILE A 187 8.56 13.19 8.23
C ILE A 187 9.39 14.19 9.01
N ALA A 188 9.01 15.46 8.96
CA ALA A 188 9.78 16.56 9.55
C ALA A 188 9.29 16.97 10.95
N SER A 189 8.10 16.54 11.36
CA SER A 189 7.52 16.87 12.66
C SER A 189 6.45 15.86 13.05
N GLN A 190 5.97 15.96 14.30
CA GLN A 190 4.82 15.15 14.78
C GLN A 190 3.49 15.49 14.08
N LYS A 191 3.43 16.59 13.36
CA LYS A 191 2.26 17.00 12.57
C LYS A 191 2.38 16.50 11.13
N TYR A 192 2.28 15.19 10.93
CA TYR A 192 2.21 14.64 9.59
C TYR A 192 0.81 14.85 9.03
N THR A 193 0.68 15.81 8.11
CA THR A 193 -0.62 16.29 7.64
C THR A 193 -1.19 15.45 6.49
N TYR A 194 -2.52 15.51 6.30
CA TYR A 194 -3.19 14.92 5.15
C TYR A 194 -2.63 15.42 3.81
N ALA A 195 -2.36 16.74 3.70
CA ALA A 195 -1.80 17.32 2.47
C ALA A 195 -0.42 16.74 2.15
N GLN A 196 0.46 16.57 3.14
CA GLN A 196 1.77 15.94 2.97
C GLN A 196 1.63 14.49 2.53
N MET A 197 0.78 13.70 3.20
CA MET A 197 0.51 12.32 2.83
C MET A 197 0.03 12.21 1.37
N LYS A 198 -1.01 12.96 0.99
CA LYS A 198 -1.57 12.96 -0.37
C LYS A 198 -0.52 13.32 -1.42
N GLN A 199 0.29 14.35 -1.17
CA GLN A 199 1.36 14.76 -2.08
C GLN A 199 2.42 13.66 -2.22
N GLN A 200 2.86 13.07 -1.11
CA GLN A 200 3.88 12.01 -1.12
C GLN A 200 3.36 10.73 -1.78
N MET A 201 2.10 10.35 -1.57
CA MET A 201 1.46 9.23 -2.29
C MET A 201 1.48 9.46 -3.81
N LYS A 202 1.10 10.66 -4.29
CA LYS A 202 1.17 10.99 -5.71
C LYS A 202 2.61 10.90 -6.26
N MET A 203 3.59 11.38 -5.50
CA MET A 203 5.00 11.30 -5.90
C MET A 203 5.48 9.84 -5.94
N LEU A 204 5.08 9.01 -4.99
CA LEU A 204 5.40 7.57 -4.98
C LEU A 204 4.75 6.87 -6.18
N LYS A 205 3.46 7.11 -6.45
CA LYS A 205 2.78 6.57 -7.63
C LYS A 205 3.50 6.95 -8.92
N ASN A 206 3.87 8.22 -9.08
CA ASN A 206 4.55 8.68 -10.30
C ASN A 206 5.96 8.07 -10.46
N LYS A 207 6.67 7.85 -9.35
CA LYS A 207 8.03 7.28 -9.38
C LYS A 207 8.04 5.76 -9.56
N TYR A 208 7.04 5.07 -9.06
CA TYR A 208 6.95 3.61 -9.00
C TYR A 208 5.68 3.08 -9.66
N SER A 209 5.25 3.70 -10.76
CA SER A 209 3.98 3.43 -11.47
C SER A 209 3.76 1.97 -11.81
N ASP A 210 4.84 1.22 -12.08
CA ASP A 210 4.79 -0.20 -12.45
C ASP A 210 4.47 -1.13 -11.27
N TYR A 211 4.54 -0.62 -10.03
CA TYR A 211 4.45 -1.41 -8.81
C TYR A 211 3.37 -0.93 -7.84
N CYS A 212 2.72 0.18 -8.13
CA CYS A 212 1.72 0.73 -7.22
C CYS A 212 0.64 1.54 -7.90
N GLU A 213 -0.52 1.60 -7.26
CA GLU A 213 -1.68 2.39 -7.67
C GLU A 213 -2.22 3.20 -6.49
N MET A 214 -2.93 4.29 -6.79
CA MET A 214 -3.57 5.16 -5.81
C MET A 214 -5.02 5.40 -6.22
N THR A 215 -5.96 4.76 -5.54
CA THR A 215 -7.40 4.81 -5.86
C THR A 215 -8.16 5.55 -4.77
N GLU A 216 -9.08 6.43 -5.15
CA GLU A 216 -10.01 7.04 -4.20
C GLU A 216 -11.14 6.04 -3.86
N ILE A 217 -11.38 5.84 -2.56
CA ILE A 217 -12.37 4.87 -2.03
C ILE A 217 -13.57 5.55 -1.38
N GLY A 218 -13.60 6.85 -1.36
CA GLY A 218 -14.64 7.68 -0.76
C GLY A 218 -14.10 8.95 -0.15
N SER A 219 -14.93 9.64 0.62
CA SER A 219 -14.56 10.91 1.24
C SER A 219 -14.92 10.97 2.72
N SER A 220 -14.22 11.83 3.47
CA SER A 220 -14.53 12.15 4.86
C SER A 220 -15.74 13.08 4.97
N VAL A 221 -16.16 13.38 6.19
CA VAL A 221 -17.27 14.32 6.48
C VAL A 221 -17.06 15.69 5.84
N LYS A 222 -15.81 16.20 5.80
CA LYS A 222 -15.49 17.51 5.20
C LYS A 222 -15.03 17.44 3.75
N GLY A 223 -15.16 16.26 3.12
CA GLY A 223 -14.84 16.09 1.70
C GLY A 223 -13.37 15.80 1.38
N HIS A 224 -12.53 15.45 2.36
CA HIS A 224 -11.20 14.93 2.06
C HIS A 224 -11.31 13.53 1.46
N SER A 225 -10.69 13.30 0.31
CA SER A 225 -10.64 11.99 -0.32
C SER A 225 -9.94 10.96 0.57
N LEU A 226 -10.50 9.77 0.68
CA LEU A 226 -9.86 8.62 1.31
C LEU A 226 -9.22 7.77 0.22
N TYR A 227 -7.99 7.35 0.44
CA TYR A 227 -7.22 6.63 -0.57
C TYR A 227 -6.89 5.22 -0.12
N ASP A 228 -7.00 4.30 -1.07
CA ASP A 228 -6.34 3.01 -1.10
C ASP A 228 -5.05 3.15 -1.91
N PHE A 229 -3.91 2.99 -1.27
CA PHE A 229 -2.63 2.95 -1.94
C PHE A 229 -2.18 1.49 -2.02
N THR A 230 -2.22 0.93 -3.21
CA THR A 230 -1.95 -0.48 -3.47
C THR A 230 -0.52 -0.67 -3.94
N ILE A 231 0.17 -1.69 -3.44
CA ILE A 231 1.47 -2.12 -3.95
C ILE A 231 1.45 -3.61 -4.32
N GLY A 232 2.11 -3.95 -5.44
CA GLY A 232 2.17 -5.32 -5.98
C GLY A 232 1.67 -5.42 -7.41
N SER A 233 1.69 -6.64 -7.96
CA SER A 233 1.24 -6.92 -9.32
C SER A 233 -0.25 -6.60 -9.49
N PRO A 234 -0.68 -5.95 -10.57
CA PRO A 234 -2.10 -5.75 -10.86
C PRO A 234 -2.85 -7.08 -11.09
N ASP A 235 -2.12 -8.13 -11.47
CA ASP A 235 -2.66 -9.47 -11.75
C ASP A 235 -2.75 -10.36 -10.50
N ALA A 236 -2.36 -9.86 -9.32
CA ALA A 236 -2.42 -10.60 -8.07
C ALA A 236 -3.86 -10.96 -7.69
N ASP A 237 -4.10 -12.23 -7.37
CA ASP A 237 -5.43 -12.76 -7.04
C ASP A 237 -5.77 -12.73 -5.54
N SER A 238 -4.80 -12.37 -4.71
CA SER A 238 -4.97 -12.24 -3.27
C SER A 238 -4.51 -10.89 -2.73
N SER A 239 -4.94 -10.56 -1.52
CA SER A 239 -4.65 -9.26 -0.92
C SER A 239 -4.51 -9.30 0.61
N VAL A 240 -3.79 -8.32 1.14
CA VAL A 240 -3.73 -7.95 2.56
C VAL A 240 -4.10 -6.48 2.68
N LEU A 241 -4.92 -6.11 3.67
CA LEU A 241 -5.33 -4.72 3.91
C LEU A 241 -4.70 -4.18 5.19
N VAL A 242 -4.10 -3.01 5.09
CA VAL A 242 -3.50 -2.26 6.20
C VAL A 242 -4.28 -0.98 6.40
N VAL A 243 -4.82 -0.76 7.59
CA VAL A 243 -5.59 0.44 7.93
C VAL A 243 -4.92 1.17 9.09
N GLY A 244 -4.62 2.45 8.89
CA GLY A 244 -4.03 3.32 9.91
C GLY A 244 -4.87 4.56 10.18
N THR A 245 -4.60 5.17 11.32
CA THR A 245 -5.12 6.50 11.69
C THR A 245 -6.66 6.58 11.70
N LEU A 246 -7.34 5.53 12.19
CA LEU A 246 -8.77 5.60 12.53
C LEU A 246 -9.03 6.65 13.62
N HIS A 247 -8.10 6.78 14.57
CA HIS A 247 -8.14 7.82 15.58
C HIS A 247 -7.28 9.01 15.17
N ALA A 248 -7.86 10.19 15.27
CA ALA A 248 -7.30 11.44 14.79
C ALA A 248 -5.91 11.79 15.36
N ARG A 249 -5.71 11.59 16.66
CA ARG A 249 -4.46 11.90 17.38
C ARG A 249 -3.31 10.92 17.12
N GLU A 250 -3.56 9.85 16.37
CA GLU A 250 -2.62 8.77 16.14
C GLU A 250 -1.88 8.90 14.78
N CYS A 251 -1.57 10.14 14.38
CA CYS A 251 -0.94 10.42 13.07
C CYS A 251 0.47 9.80 12.91
N ILE A 252 1.10 9.32 13.98
CA ILE A 252 2.33 8.52 13.90
C ILE A 252 2.13 7.25 13.05
N CYS A 253 0.91 6.67 13.07
CA CYS A 253 0.58 5.51 12.23
C CYS A 253 0.75 5.86 10.74
N ALA A 254 0.20 6.99 10.30
CA ALA A 254 0.35 7.44 8.92
C ALA A 254 1.82 7.66 8.54
N ALA A 255 2.61 8.24 9.43
CA ALA A 255 4.04 8.44 9.20
C ALA A 255 4.80 7.11 9.03
N VAL A 256 4.54 6.14 9.90
CA VAL A 256 5.16 4.80 9.85
C VAL A 256 4.77 4.07 8.57
N LEU A 257 3.49 4.06 8.21
CA LEU A 257 2.98 3.37 7.03
C LEU A 257 3.49 3.99 5.73
N MET A 258 3.53 5.32 5.61
CA MET A 258 4.08 5.97 4.42
C MET A 258 5.57 5.67 4.23
N GLN A 259 6.34 5.64 5.31
CA GLN A 259 7.76 5.26 5.26
C GLN A 259 7.93 3.78 4.90
N GLU A 260 7.02 2.91 5.34
CA GLU A 260 7.00 1.49 4.98
C GLU A 260 6.70 1.29 3.49
N ILE A 261 5.69 2.00 2.95
CA ILE A 261 5.36 1.97 1.53
C ILE A 261 6.59 2.36 0.68
N GLU A 262 7.23 3.49 0.99
CA GLU A 262 8.45 3.90 0.27
C GLU A 262 9.59 2.88 0.43
N TYR A 263 9.74 2.30 1.62
CA TYR A 263 10.76 1.28 1.87
C TYR A 263 10.56 0.03 1.00
N TYR A 264 9.31 -0.43 0.81
CA TYR A 264 9.03 -1.57 -0.06
C TYR A 264 9.20 -1.22 -1.54
N LEU A 265 8.70 -0.09 -1.97
CA LEU A 265 8.82 0.37 -3.36
C LEU A 265 10.28 0.63 -3.75
N SER A 266 11.04 1.32 -2.90
CA SER A 266 12.45 1.62 -3.18
C SER A 266 13.38 0.39 -3.14
N ASN A 267 12.91 -0.71 -2.56
CA ASN A 267 13.63 -1.98 -2.49
C ASN A 267 12.90 -3.13 -3.18
N TYR A 268 11.98 -2.83 -4.11
CA TYR A 268 11.05 -3.81 -4.69
C TYR A 268 11.75 -5.09 -5.17
N ASN A 269 12.87 -4.95 -5.88
CA ASN A 269 13.67 -6.06 -6.41
C ASN A 269 14.87 -6.44 -5.52
N CYS A 270 14.91 -6.00 -4.25
CA CYS A 270 16.05 -6.23 -3.37
C CYS A 270 15.68 -7.00 -2.12
N MET A 271 16.65 -7.73 -1.57
CA MET A 271 16.47 -8.46 -0.33
C MET A 271 16.33 -7.49 0.86
N ILE A 272 15.16 -7.50 1.48
CA ILE A 272 14.88 -6.79 2.74
C ILE A 272 14.21 -7.75 3.72
N GLY A 273 14.62 -7.74 4.97
CA GLY A 273 14.04 -8.62 5.98
C GLY A 273 14.08 -10.13 5.66
N GLY A 274 14.97 -10.55 4.75
CA GLY A 274 15.13 -11.93 4.30
C GLY A 274 14.25 -12.34 3.10
N MET A 275 13.63 -11.38 2.39
CA MET A 275 12.82 -11.62 1.19
C MET A 275 12.87 -10.42 0.24
N LYS A 276 12.55 -10.62 -1.03
CA LYS A 276 12.30 -9.52 -1.97
C LYS A 276 10.82 -9.15 -1.93
N PRO A 277 10.47 -7.86 -1.86
CA PRO A 277 9.08 -7.44 -2.06
C PRO A 277 8.46 -7.97 -3.34
N ALA A 278 9.16 -7.94 -4.47
CA ALA A 278 8.69 -8.46 -5.75
C ALA A 278 8.18 -9.91 -5.66
N ASP A 279 8.96 -10.80 -5.02
CA ASP A 279 8.62 -12.23 -4.92
C ASP A 279 7.35 -12.46 -4.06
N VAL A 280 7.07 -11.58 -3.09
CA VAL A 280 5.87 -11.65 -2.24
C VAL A 280 4.67 -11.02 -2.93
N LEU A 281 4.89 -9.93 -3.64
CA LEU A 281 3.86 -9.05 -4.20
C LEU A 281 3.49 -9.42 -5.65
N GLU A 282 4.05 -10.48 -6.19
CA GLU A 282 3.66 -11.05 -7.48
C GLU A 282 2.22 -11.59 -7.45
N ASN A 283 1.88 -12.32 -6.37
CA ASN A 283 0.59 -12.99 -6.23
C ASN A 283 -0.32 -12.39 -5.15
N THR A 284 0.17 -11.41 -4.38
CA THR A 284 -0.58 -10.79 -3.28
C THR A 284 -0.34 -9.30 -3.22
N GLN A 285 -1.36 -8.50 -3.44
CA GLN A 285 -1.27 -7.05 -3.24
C GLN A 285 -1.36 -6.68 -1.76
N ILE A 286 -0.68 -5.60 -1.38
CA ILE A 286 -0.91 -4.94 -0.10
C ILE A 286 -1.63 -3.62 -0.36
N HIS A 287 -2.79 -3.46 0.24
CA HIS A 287 -3.63 -2.28 0.21
C HIS A 287 -3.43 -1.45 1.47
N TYR A 288 -3.24 -0.14 1.35
CA TYR A 288 -3.01 0.76 2.48
C TYR A 288 -4.04 1.89 2.52
N VAL A 289 -4.87 1.90 3.56
CA VAL A 289 -5.63 3.09 3.96
C VAL A 289 -4.83 3.79 5.06
N VAL A 290 -3.90 4.64 4.65
CA VAL A 290 -2.89 5.23 5.56
C VAL A 290 -3.51 6.19 6.58
N MET A 291 -4.46 7.02 6.15
CA MET A 291 -5.13 8.01 6.99
C MET A 291 -6.65 7.92 6.83
N ALA A 292 -7.24 7.07 7.66
CA ALA A 292 -8.67 6.77 7.65
C ALA A 292 -9.55 7.93 8.16
N ASN A 293 -8.97 8.89 8.89
CA ASN A 293 -9.69 10.00 9.55
C ASN A 293 -8.99 11.35 9.30
N PRO A 294 -8.94 11.83 8.04
CA PRO A 294 -8.20 13.07 7.72
C PRO A 294 -8.76 14.33 8.40
N ASP A 295 -10.07 14.44 8.51
CA ASP A 295 -10.70 15.59 9.18
C ASP A 295 -10.36 15.64 10.66
N GLY A 296 -10.43 14.49 11.33
CA GLY A 296 -10.06 14.37 12.72
C GLY A 296 -8.59 14.69 12.96
N VAL A 297 -7.68 14.23 12.07
CA VAL A 297 -6.26 14.56 12.11
C VAL A 297 -6.05 16.08 12.03
N GLU A 298 -6.76 16.75 11.15
CA GLU A 298 -6.69 18.20 11.04
C GLU A 298 -7.14 18.91 12.32
N ILE A 299 -8.22 18.45 12.95
CA ILE A 299 -8.70 18.95 14.25
C ILE A 299 -7.64 18.71 15.33
N SER A 300 -7.08 17.49 15.40
CA SER A 300 -6.04 17.14 16.36
C SER A 300 -4.79 18.02 16.22
N GLN A 301 -4.41 18.35 15.00
CA GLN A 301 -3.20 19.15 14.73
C GLN A 301 -3.38 20.66 14.90
N LYS A 302 -4.60 21.18 14.73
CA LYS A 302 -4.88 22.63 14.74
C LYS A 302 -5.54 23.11 16.03
N SER A 303 -6.46 22.34 16.60
CA SER A 303 -7.37 22.85 17.61
C SER A 303 -7.33 22.10 18.93
N TYR A 304 -7.30 20.77 18.91
CA TYR A 304 -7.38 19.94 20.11
C TYR A 304 -6.52 18.68 19.97
N ALA A 305 -5.30 18.74 20.46
CA ALA A 305 -4.27 17.71 20.25
C ALA A 305 -4.72 16.28 20.64
N ARG A 306 -5.58 16.15 21.64
CA ARG A 306 -6.12 14.84 22.10
C ARG A 306 -7.38 14.40 21.34
N TRP A 307 -7.81 15.13 20.30
CA TRP A 307 -8.98 14.74 19.52
C TRP A 307 -8.81 13.37 18.92
N LYS A 308 -9.77 12.47 19.18
CA LYS A 308 -9.74 11.07 18.75
C LYS A 308 -10.70 10.78 17.60
N SER A 309 -11.85 11.43 17.63
CA SER A 309 -13.01 11.18 16.77
C SER A 309 -12.87 11.79 15.37
N ASN A 310 -13.82 11.51 14.48
CA ASN A 310 -13.95 12.21 13.20
C ASN A 310 -14.53 13.64 13.39
N ALA A 311 -14.81 14.36 12.29
CA ALA A 311 -15.34 15.71 12.35
C ALA A 311 -16.75 15.81 12.96
N ARG A 312 -17.50 14.72 13.01
CA ARG A 312 -18.83 14.67 13.67
C ARG A 312 -18.75 14.26 15.15
N GLY A 313 -17.56 14.04 15.69
CA GLY A 313 -17.35 13.60 17.05
C GLY A 313 -17.60 12.11 17.27
N VAL A 314 -17.54 11.28 16.25
CA VAL A 314 -17.71 9.83 16.31
C VAL A 314 -16.36 9.15 16.36
N ASP A 315 -16.17 8.25 17.34
CA ASP A 315 -15.03 7.33 17.38
C ASP A 315 -15.20 6.29 16.26
N LEU A 316 -14.44 6.44 15.17
CA LEU A 316 -14.58 5.55 14.01
C LEU A 316 -14.34 4.09 14.36
N ASN A 317 -13.44 3.81 15.35
CA ASN A 317 -13.20 2.45 15.83
C ASN A 317 -14.28 1.96 16.84
N ARG A 318 -15.45 2.58 16.81
CA ARG A 318 -16.69 2.16 17.46
C ARG A 318 -17.89 2.18 16.53
N ASN A 319 -17.67 2.55 15.26
CA ASN A 319 -18.73 2.76 14.27
C ASN A 319 -18.91 1.59 13.28
N PHE A 320 -18.18 0.48 13.43
CA PHE A 320 -18.32 -0.70 12.56
C PHE A 320 -19.39 -1.67 13.05
N PRO A 321 -20.02 -2.44 12.13
CA PRO A 321 -21.00 -3.44 12.50
C PRO A 321 -20.40 -4.54 13.38
N ILE A 322 -21.15 -4.97 14.38
CA ILE A 322 -20.92 -6.18 15.16
C ILE A 322 -22.25 -6.87 15.39
N LYS A 323 -22.25 -8.15 15.84
CA LYS A 323 -23.48 -8.94 16.06
C LYS A 323 -24.56 -8.21 16.86
N LYS A 324 -24.19 -7.33 17.76
CA LYS A 324 -25.10 -6.55 18.61
C LYS A 324 -24.55 -5.13 18.75
N PHE A 325 -24.76 -4.32 17.69
CA PHE A 325 -24.37 -2.91 17.75
C PHE A 325 -25.28 -2.16 18.71
N VAL A 326 -24.68 -1.48 19.67
CA VAL A 326 -25.41 -0.59 20.60
C VAL A 326 -24.80 0.80 20.45
N SER A 327 -25.64 1.76 20.06
CA SER A 327 -25.24 3.16 20.08
C SER A 327 -24.99 3.59 21.53
N GLY A 328 -23.87 4.27 21.77
CA GLY A 328 -23.50 4.68 23.12
C GLY A 328 -22.41 5.71 23.15
N GLY A 329 -22.21 6.31 24.33
CA GLY A 329 -21.29 7.40 24.54
C GLY A 329 -21.90 8.78 24.25
N THR A 330 -21.19 9.84 24.61
CA THR A 330 -21.58 11.23 24.35
C THR A 330 -20.87 11.75 23.10
N LYS A 331 -21.60 12.36 22.20
CA LYS A 331 -21.05 12.94 20.97
C LYS A 331 -19.85 13.84 21.28
N GLY A 332 -18.72 13.58 20.62
CA GLY A 332 -17.46 14.32 20.84
C GLY A 332 -16.60 13.75 21.96
N ALA A 333 -17.15 12.92 22.85
CA ALA A 333 -16.36 12.18 23.85
C ALA A 333 -15.71 10.93 23.26
N GLU A 334 -14.67 10.43 23.93
CA GLU A 334 -14.03 9.16 23.53
C GLU A 334 -15.04 8.00 23.61
N GLY A 335 -15.04 7.17 22.56
CA GLY A 335 -15.90 6.00 22.50
C GLY A 335 -17.33 6.24 22.05
N TYR A 336 -17.70 7.46 21.63
CA TYR A 336 -19.01 7.67 21.02
C TYR A 336 -19.10 6.93 19.67
N SER A 337 -20.01 5.98 19.59
CA SER A 337 -20.13 5.03 18.47
C SER A 337 -20.94 5.56 17.27
N GLY A 338 -21.50 6.77 17.36
CA GLY A 338 -22.47 7.26 16.38
C GLY A 338 -23.89 6.73 16.62
N LYS A 339 -24.85 7.19 15.81
CA LYS A 339 -26.26 6.83 15.96
C LYS A 339 -26.55 5.38 15.51
N LYS A 340 -25.81 4.86 14.55
CA LYS A 340 -25.91 3.49 14.02
C LYS A 340 -24.55 3.05 13.49
N ALA A 341 -24.39 1.75 13.26
CA ALA A 341 -23.21 1.24 12.56
C ALA A 341 -23.10 1.89 11.18
N LEU A 342 -21.86 2.18 10.76
CA LEU A 342 -21.56 2.82 9.48
C LEU A 342 -22.30 4.15 9.26
N SER A 343 -22.59 4.90 10.34
CA SER A 343 -23.16 6.25 10.22
C SER A 343 -22.18 7.22 9.56
N GLU A 344 -20.88 6.96 9.67
CA GLU A 344 -19.83 7.85 9.21
C GLU A 344 -19.33 7.47 7.80
N PRO A 345 -19.09 8.46 6.92
CA PRO A 345 -18.64 8.17 5.55
C PRO A 345 -17.28 7.44 5.53
N GLU A 346 -16.38 7.78 6.45
CA GLU A 346 -15.07 7.13 6.58
C GLU A 346 -15.21 5.63 6.91
N SER A 347 -16.08 5.28 7.84
CA SER A 347 -16.34 3.88 8.21
C SER A 347 -16.98 3.12 7.05
N ARG A 348 -17.90 3.75 6.30
CA ARG A 348 -18.50 3.14 5.10
C ARG A 348 -17.47 2.85 4.03
N ALA A 349 -16.61 3.83 3.71
CA ALA A 349 -15.58 3.67 2.69
C ALA A 349 -14.63 2.50 3.01
N ILE A 350 -14.17 2.40 4.25
CA ILE A 350 -13.28 1.33 4.70
C ILE A 350 -13.99 -0.02 4.70
N ALA A 351 -15.24 -0.08 5.14
CA ALA A 351 -16.04 -1.30 5.12
C ALA A 351 -16.30 -1.78 3.69
N ALA A 352 -16.66 -0.87 2.78
CA ALA A 352 -16.85 -1.16 1.36
C ALA A 352 -15.58 -1.71 0.70
N LEU A 353 -14.42 -1.07 0.92
CA LEU A 353 -13.13 -1.59 0.45
C LEU A 353 -12.86 -3.00 0.99
N THR A 354 -13.05 -3.21 2.30
CA THR A 354 -12.82 -4.52 2.94
C THR A 354 -13.66 -5.62 2.30
N VAL A 355 -14.96 -5.34 2.05
CA VAL A 355 -15.87 -6.29 1.39
C VAL A 355 -15.48 -6.49 -0.07
N LYS A 356 -15.14 -5.44 -0.80
CA LYS A 356 -14.65 -5.52 -2.18
C LYS A 356 -13.43 -6.45 -2.28
N LEU A 357 -12.41 -6.24 -1.45
CA LEU A 357 -11.19 -7.06 -1.44
C LEU A 357 -11.50 -8.52 -1.06
N LYS A 358 -12.36 -8.74 -0.06
CA LYS A 358 -12.80 -10.10 0.30
C LYS A 358 -13.45 -10.83 -0.87
N THR A 359 -14.30 -10.15 -1.64
CA THR A 359 -15.13 -10.78 -2.68
C THR A 359 -14.43 -10.88 -4.03
N LYS A 360 -13.52 -9.97 -4.34
CA LYS A 360 -12.87 -9.85 -5.65
C LYS A 360 -11.41 -10.29 -5.66
N GLN A 361 -10.74 -10.30 -4.51
CA GLN A 361 -9.29 -10.45 -4.45
C GLN A 361 -8.81 -11.28 -3.24
N LYS A 362 -9.62 -12.22 -2.77
CA LYS A 362 -9.28 -13.16 -1.67
C LYS A 362 -8.53 -12.47 -0.51
N LEU A 363 -9.16 -11.52 0.18
CA LEU A 363 -8.54 -10.82 1.31
C LEU A 363 -8.11 -11.81 2.41
N GLN A 364 -6.79 -12.02 2.55
CA GLN A 364 -6.18 -13.01 3.43
C GLN A 364 -6.08 -12.52 4.88
N GLY A 365 -5.88 -11.23 5.08
CA GLY A 365 -5.74 -10.65 6.40
C GLY A 365 -5.85 -9.14 6.45
N VAL A 366 -6.14 -8.62 7.66
CA VAL A 366 -6.22 -7.17 7.91
C VAL A 366 -5.34 -6.80 9.10
N ILE A 367 -4.52 -5.77 8.92
CA ILE A 367 -3.63 -5.22 9.95
C ILE A 367 -4.07 -3.80 10.28
N ASN A 368 -4.42 -3.56 11.55
CA ASN A 368 -4.82 -2.23 12.01
C ASN A 368 -3.68 -1.58 12.77
N TYR A 369 -3.29 -0.38 12.36
CA TYR A 369 -2.30 0.42 13.06
C TYR A 369 -2.97 1.50 13.90
N HIS A 370 -2.67 1.48 15.18
CA HIS A 370 -3.10 2.41 16.20
C HIS A 370 -1.91 2.92 17.02
N ALA A 371 -2.14 3.80 17.94
CA ALA A 371 -1.22 4.28 18.96
C ALA A 371 -2.00 4.57 20.24
N MET A 372 -1.52 4.09 21.39
CA MET A 372 -0.14 3.90 21.79
C MET A 372 0.06 2.64 22.66
N GLY A 373 1.30 2.37 23.01
CA GLY A 373 1.64 1.42 24.08
C GLY A 373 2.61 0.34 23.66
N ARG A 374 2.97 0.23 22.37
CA ARG A 374 3.77 -0.89 21.83
C ARG A 374 3.13 -2.23 22.16
N ILE A 375 1.84 -2.34 21.87
CA ILE A 375 0.97 -3.47 22.22
C ILE A 375 0.46 -4.12 20.93
N ILE A 376 0.27 -5.45 20.95
CA ILE A 376 -0.36 -6.19 19.85
C ILE A 376 -1.60 -6.91 20.37
N TYR A 377 -2.74 -6.63 19.75
CA TYR A 377 -3.98 -7.37 19.95
C TYR A 377 -4.08 -8.48 18.91
N GLY A 378 -3.83 -9.72 19.32
CA GLY A 378 -3.84 -10.91 18.46
C GLY A 378 -4.77 -12.02 18.93
N SER A 379 -5.56 -11.81 19.99
CA SER A 379 -6.53 -12.81 20.48
C SER A 379 -7.65 -13.06 19.46
N CYS A 380 -8.02 -14.31 19.25
CA CYS A 380 -9.08 -14.73 18.35
C CYS A 380 -9.86 -15.90 18.94
N SER A 381 -11.19 -15.77 19.05
CA SER A 381 -12.07 -16.84 19.52
C SER A 381 -12.67 -17.67 18.36
N SER A 382 -12.52 -17.26 17.13
CA SER A 382 -13.00 -17.97 15.94
C SER A 382 -12.00 -19.05 15.52
N LYS A 383 -12.37 -20.32 15.65
CA LYS A 383 -11.53 -21.46 15.25
C LYS A 383 -11.11 -21.39 13.76
N LYS A 384 -11.97 -20.87 12.89
CA LYS A 384 -11.76 -20.77 11.44
C LYS A 384 -10.54 -19.93 11.07
N ILE A 385 -10.31 -18.83 11.77
CA ILE A 385 -9.24 -17.85 11.46
C ILE A 385 -8.15 -17.81 12.55
N ALA A 386 -8.23 -18.67 13.56
CA ALA A 386 -7.33 -18.64 14.70
C ALA A 386 -5.87 -18.92 14.33
N LYS A 387 -5.62 -19.85 13.39
CA LYS A 387 -4.29 -20.20 12.92
C LYS A 387 -3.59 -18.99 12.30
N ASP A 388 -4.22 -18.35 11.31
CA ASP A 388 -3.62 -17.24 10.58
C ASP A 388 -3.52 -15.99 11.45
N THR A 389 -4.53 -15.69 12.28
CA THR A 389 -4.45 -14.62 13.29
C THR A 389 -3.26 -14.84 14.24
N LYS A 390 -3.02 -16.07 14.69
CA LYS A 390 -1.88 -16.42 15.54
C LYS A 390 -0.56 -16.23 14.80
N THR A 391 -0.48 -16.64 13.52
CA THR A 391 0.69 -16.43 12.67
C THR A 391 1.01 -14.94 12.52
N MET A 392 0.02 -14.12 12.17
CA MET A 392 0.16 -12.65 12.09
C MET A 392 0.67 -12.06 13.40
N TYR A 393 0.07 -12.46 14.52
CA TYR A 393 0.47 -12.00 15.86
C TYR A 393 1.92 -12.37 16.20
N GLN A 394 2.32 -13.62 15.95
CA GLN A 394 3.68 -14.09 16.24
C GLN A 394 4.74 -13.37 15.41
N ILE A 395 4.46 -13.10 14.14
CA ILE A 395 5.34 -12.34 13.28
C ILE A 395 5.46 -10.90 13.79
N ALA A 396 4.34 -10.23 14.02
CA ALA A 396 4.35 -8.86 14.54
C ALA A 396 5.12 -8.77 15.87
N LYS A 397 4.88 -9.70 16.81
CA LYS A 397 5.58 -9.74 18.10
C LYS A 397 7.09 -9.92 17.95
N ARG A 398 7.52 -10.85 17.07
CA ARG A 398 8.93 -11.12 16.82
C ARG A 398 9.65 -9.91 16.21
N GLU A 399 9.05 -9.28 15.20
CA GLU A 399 9.68 -8.16 14.48
C GLU A 399 9.73 -6.89 15.33
N THR A 400 8.68 -6.59 16.09
CA THR A 400 8.56 -5.34 16.85
C THR A 400 9.10 -5.43 18.28
N ASN A 401 9.09 -6.62 18.86
CA ASN A 401 9.27 -6.85 20.30
C ASN A 401 8.23 -6.10 21.17
N TYR A 402 7.01 -5.92 20.64
CA TYR A 402 5.90 -5.33 21.39
C TYR A 402 5.28 -6.36 22.33
N ILE A 403 4.61 -5.88 23.38
CA ILE A 403 3.95 -6.74 24.34
C ILE A 403 2.58 -7.23 23.84
N ALA A 404 2.12 -8.35 24.38
CA ALA A 404 0.74 -8.78 24.16
C ALA A 404 -0.24 -7.84 24.87
N ALA A 405 -1.39 -7.62 24.23
CA ALA A 405 -2.48 -6.92 24.91
C ALA A 405 -2.93 -7.67 26.16
N PRO A 406 -3.24 -6.97 27.26
CA PRO A 406 -3.77 -7.59 28.46
C PRO A 406 -5.08 -8.35 28.18
N GLU A 407 -5.30 -9.50 28.82
CA GLU A 407 -6.54 -10.27 28.66
C GLU A 407 -7.80 -9.50 29.11
N SER A 408 -7.65 -8.56 30.04
CA SER A 408 -8.68 -7.63 30.47
C SER A 408 -9.19 -6.65 29.41
N SER A 409 -8.55 -6.59 28.25
CA SER A 409 -8.99 -5.78 27.11
C SER A 409 -10.29 -6.25 26.45
N LYS A 410 -10.96 -7.26 27.00
CA LYS A 410 -12.36 -7.66 26.69
C LYS A 410 -13.38 -6.64 27.21
N THR A 411 -13.07 -5.33 27.14
CA THR A 411 -14.02 -4.30 27.58
C THR A 411 -15.24 -4.32 26.66
N LYS A 412 -16.41 -4.42 27.27
CA LYS A 412 -17.72 -4.23 26.60
C LYS A 412 -17.91 -2.74 26.27
N SER A 413 -17.15 -2.25 25.31
CA SER A 413 -17.36 -0.90 24.78
C SER A 413 -18.62 -0.87 23.93
N PRO A 414 -19.43 0.21 23.97
CA PRO A 414 -20.51 0.38 23.01
C PRO A 414 -19.98 0.49 21.59
N GLY A 415 -20.79 0.11 20.61
CA GLY A 415 -20.42 0.07 19.20
C GLY A 415 -19.47 -1.06 18.83
N GLY A 416 -19.00 -1.08 17.61
CA GLY A 416 -18.13 -2.11 17.05
C GLY A 416 -16.78 -1.60 16.61
N GLN A 417 -15.74 -2.33 17.00
CA GLN A 417 -14.38 -2.09 16.53
C GLN A 417 -14.19 -2.64 15.10
N TYR A 418 -13.35 -1.99 14.30
CA TYR A 418 -13.04 -2.46 12.96
C TYR A 418 -12.47 -3.89 12.96
N ARG A 419 -11.53 -4.20 13.85
CA ARG A 419 -10.97 -5.55 14.00
C ARG A 419 -12.05 -6.59 14.30
N GLU A 420 -13.01 -6.30 15.18
CA GLU A 420 -14.11 -7.21 15.52
C GLU A 420 -15.04 -7.45 14.34
N TYR A 421 -15.35 -6.39 13.59
CA TYR A 421 -16.09 -6.46 12.33
C TYR A 421 -15.42 -7.41 11.34
N VAL A 422 -14.12 -7.20 11.08
CA VAL A 422 -13.32 -8.01 10.16
C VAL A 422 -13.28 -9.48 10.60
N MET A 423 -13.00 -9.74 11.86
CA MET A 423 -12.83 -11.11 12.37
C MET A 423 -14.14 -11.88 12.51
N TYR A 424 -15.16 -11.26 13.11
CA TYR A 424 -16.34 -11.98 13.55
C TYR A 424 -17.55 -11.87 12.62
N LEU A 425 -17.64 -10.83 11.81
CA LEU A 425 -18.67 -10.73 10.75
C LEU A 425 -18.14 -11.17 9.40
N LEU A 426 -16.92 -10.79 9.04
CA LEU A 426 -16.37 -11.14 7.73
C LEU A 426 -15.56 -12.44 7.74
N GLY A 427 -15.14 -12.93 8.89
CA GLY A 427 -14.37 -14.17 9.01
C GLY A 427 -12.97 -14.08 8.43
N ILE A 428 -12.32 -12.92 8.52
CA ILE A 428 -10.98 -12.64 8.02
C ILE A 428 -10.01 -12.50 9.19
N PRO A 429 -8.79 -13.11 9.15
CA PRO A 429 -7.76 -12.91 10.16
C PRO A 429 -7.42 -11.45 10.35
N SER A 430 -7.27 -10.98 11.60
CA SER A 430 -6.91 -9.59 11.85
C SER A 430 -6.18 -9.39 13.18
N ILE A 431 -5.21 -8.48 13.17
CA ILE A 431 -4.50 -8.01 14.37
C ILE A 431 -4.56 -6.48 14.46
N THR A 432 -4.35 -5.95 15.67
CA THR A 432 -4.10 -4.53 15.87
C THR A 432 -2.70 -4.35 16.46
N ILE A 433 -1.95 -3.42 15.92
CA ILE A 433 -0.61 -3.02 16.36
C ILE A 433 -0.68 -1.59 16.87
N GLU A 434 -0.42 -1.39 18.15
CA GLU A 434 -0.35 -0.08 18.80
C GLU A 434 1.11 0.39 18.81
N VAL A 435 1.46 1.30 17.90
CA VAL A 435 2.82 1.86 17.84
C VAL A 435 3.01 2.99 18.84
N GLY A 436 4.27 3.34 19.12
CA GLY A 436 4.61 4.44 20.03
C GLY A 436 4.55 4.07 21.51
N LYS A 437 5.37 4.75 22.30
CA LYS A 437 5.47 4.54 23.75
C LYS A 437 4.76 5.62 24.54
N THR A 438 4.87 6.88 24.10
CA THR A 438 4.27 8.02 24.78
C THR A 438 2.78 8.19 24.41
N TRP A 439 2.05 8.97 25.23
CA TRP A 439 0.65 9.28 24.96
C TRP A 439 0.44 9.89 23.56
N ALA A 440 -0.60 9.44 22.88
CA ALA A 440 -0.99 10.01 21.60
C ALA A 440 -1.58 11.44 21.75
N PRO A 441 -1.13 12.41 20.93
CA PRO A 441 -0.18 12.29 19.82
C PRO A 441 1.23 11.94 20.34
N CYS A 442 1.79 10.84 19.81
CA CYS A 442 3.10 10.38 20.21
C CYS A 442 4.20 11.39 19.84
N SER A 443 5.31 11.35 20.60
CA SER A 443 6.47 12.19 20.30
C SER A 443 7.01 11.93 18.89
N TYR A 444 7.36 12.99 18.17
CA TYR A 444 8.02 12.90 16.87
C TYR A 444 9.29 12.03 16.90
N TYR A 445 10.04 12.10 17.99
CA TYR A 445 11.29 11.34 18.13
C TYR A 445 11.08 9.82 18.14
N GLU A 446 9.86 9.35 18.37
CA GLU A 446 9.55 7.93 18.36
C GLU A 446 9.36 7.36 16.95
N TYR A 447 8.93 8.17 15.98
CA TYR A 447 8.53 7.71 14.67
C TYR A 447 9.61 6.86 13.98
N LYS A 448 10.88 7.29 14.01
CA LYS A 448 11.99 6.55 13.39
C LYS A 448 12.20 5.19 14.03
N THR A 449 12.09 5.12 15.35
CA THR A 449 12.19 3.86 16.10
C THR A 449 11.01 2.94 15.77
N GLU A 450 9.80 3.48 15.71
CA GLU A 450 8.60 2.72 15.38
C GLU A 450 8.65 2.21 13.94
N PHE A 451 9.10 3.03 12.98
CA PHE A 451 9.33 2.58 11.61
C PHE A 451 10.35 1.42 11.58
N LEU A 452 11.50 1.55 12.21
CA LEU A 452 12.54 0.51 12.21
C LEU A 452 12.04 -0.83 12.79
N LYS A 453 11.15 -0.78 13.79
CA LYS A 453 10.53 -1.97 14.37
C LYS A 453 9.47 -2.60 13.46
N ASN A 454 8.73 -1.78 12.72
CA ASN A 454 7.58 -2.23 11.94
C ASN A 454 7.91 -2.52 10.46
N LYS A 455 8.98 -1.97 9.91
CA LYS A 455 9.32 -1.96 8.47
C LYS A 455 9.30 -3.30 7.73
N ASN A 456 9.32 -4.42 8.42
CA ASN A 456 9.24 -5.76 7.83
C ASN A 456 7.96 -6.52 8.21
N VAL A 457 7.14 -5.96 9.09
CA VAL A 457 5.99 -6.66 9.70
C VAL A 457 4.96 -7.03 8.64
N VAL A 458 4.51 -6.03 7.88
CA VAL A 458 3.44 -6.23 6.88
C VAL A 458 3.90 -7.19 5.79
N LEU A 459 5.09 -7.00 5.22
CA LEU A 459 5.61 -7.88 4.17
C LEU A 459 5.78 -9.32 4.63
N LYS A 460 6.28 -9.54 5.85
CA LYS A 460 6.43 -10.89 6.44
C LYS A 460 5.09 -11.54 6.75
N ILE A 461 4.12 -10.77 7.22
CA ILE A 461 2.75 -11.26 7.42
C ILE A 461 2.16 -11.65 6.07
N THR A 462 2.22 -10.76 5.07
CA THR A 462 1.71 -11.03 3.72
C THR A 462 2.26 -12.35 3.20
N LYS A 463 3.57 -12.55 3.21
CA LYS A 463 4.20 -13.82 2.77
C LYS A 463 3.70 -15.05 3.52
N ALA A 464 3.36 -14.90 4.79
CA ALA A 464 3.04 -16.06 5.66
C ALA A 464 1.58 -16.50 5.60
N ILE A 465 0.67 -15.63 5.13
CA ILE A 465 -0.77 -15.91 5.07
C ILE A 465 -1.34 -15.94 3.63
N SER A 466 -0.47 -15.69 2.63
CA SER A 466 -0.79 -15.77 1.20
C SER A 466 -0.87 -17.20 0.71
#